data_d29ee13d43651b6d56b5ea69005feb56
#
_entry.id   d29ee13d43651b6d56b5ea69005feb56
#
_cell.length_a   1.000
_cell.length_b   1.000
_cell.length_c   1.000
_cell.angle_alpha   90.00
_cell.angle_beta   90.00
_cell.angle_gamma   90.00
#
_symmetry.space_group_name_H-M   'P 1'
#
loop_
_entity.id
_entity.type
_entity.pdbx_description
1 polymer ?
#
loop_
_entity_poly.entity_id
_entity_poly.type
_entity_poly.pdbx_seq_one_letter_code
_entity_poly.pdbx_strand_id
1 'polypeptide(L)'
;MLNNVSNVVHTSAEPMPATAGHVPLPTAVEGPVLLPGDIGYGEECRTFNLSRALTPAVVVGATHTDDVAAAVRHAGRLGMPVAVRNQGHQVVLPTAEDALLITTNRLQEISVDPGRRTVRVGAGVTWAQVLTETDKTGLAPIVGSAPHVGVIGYTLGGGLSPLLGRKLGYAADHVRWMEVVTADGAVREVTPERHPDLFWALLGGKGNFGVVTRMEFDVFPFPGFYGGGLWFRGEEMLPVLEAWRALVPELGEDTMTSFSVQRLPDVAALPQPLRGAFVLHVRLGHLGDSTTGARIAAPLRAAATPVFDTLTERPFGEIGEIHRDPVHAMPLVETGFALREFSAGTLGRLMELTGPDSGCSMKNVEVRALGGALDREPARPNSVSSRGVPYMTFAVGSGSPAQLRTMAEFARAYARGLTPWRAPHHVVNFLSPDEALSEAEVRDVYGAERYARLAALKRVYDPANMFRFNHNIRPAA
;
A
#
# COMPACT_ATOMS: atom_id res chain seq x y z
N MET A 1 26.06 -31.46 26.03
CA MET A 1 27.08 -31.70 25.00
C MET A 1 26.31 -31.68 23.69
N LEU A 2 26.14 -30.53 23.07
CA LEU A 2 27.06 -29.81 22.18
C LEU A 2 27.38 -30.60 20.89
N ASN A 3 26.90 -30.12 19.77
CA ASN A 3 27.70 -29.45 18.77
C ASN A 3 26.90 -29.22 17.49
N ASN A 4 26.77 -27.94 17.13
CA ASN A 4 27.04 -27.33 15.84
C ASN A 4 26.99 -28.21 14.58
N VAL A 5 26.10 -27.83 13.63
CA VAL A 5 26.45 -27.84 12.21
C VAL A 5 25.82 -26.59 11.55
N SER A 6 26.64 -25.54 11.46
CA SER A 6 26.44 -24.45 10.48
C SER A 6 26.99 -24.97 9.14
N ASN A 7 26.14 -25.17 8.15
CA ASN A 7 26.57 -25.28 6.76
C ASN A 7 25.97 -24.14 5.96
N VAL A 8 26.70 -23.02 5.93
CA VAL A 8 26.56 -21.97 4.93
C VAL A 8 27.20 -22.50 3.65
N VAL A 9 26.38 -22.78 2.65
CA VAL A 9 26.89 -23.04 1.29
C VAL A 9 27.29 -21.69 0.70
N HIS A 10 28.56 -21.36 0.77
CA HIS A 10 29.17 -20.34 -0.07
C HIS A 10 29.25 -20.86 -1.50
N THR A 11 28.32 -20.45 -2.36
CA THR A 11 28.56 -20.45 -3.80
C THR A 11 29.50 -19.28 -4.09
N SER A 12 30.75 -19.58 -4.42
CA SER A 12 31.70 -18.63 -4.96
C SER A 12 31.17 -18.07 -6.27
N ALA A 13 30.72 -16.81 -6.23
CA ALA A 13 30.47 -16.04 -7.44
C ALA A 13 31.83 -15.76 -8.07
N GLU A 14 32.05 -16.22 -9.31
CA GLU A 14 33.17 -15.80 -10.12
C GLU A 14 33.13 -14.26 -10.29
N PRO A 15 34.29 -13.57 -10.25
CA PRO A 15 34.32 -12.14 -10.47
C PRO A 15 33.94 -11.87 -11.91
N MET A 16 32.85 -11.12 -12.10
CA MET A 16 32.45 -10.57 -13.40
C MET A 16 33.59 -9.70 -14.00
N PRO A 17 33.80 -9.73 -15.32
CA PRO A 17 34.84 -8.93 -15.94
C PRO A 17 34.55 -7.43 -15.75
N ALA A 18 35.53 -6.73 -15.21
CA ALA A 18 35.53 -5.30 -15.00
C ALA A 18 35.59 -4.53 -16.33
N THR A 19 34.41 -4.23 -16.90
CA THR A 19 34.22 -3.18 -17.89
C THR A 19 32.88 -2.45 -17.62
N ALA A 20 32.57 -2.17 -16.36
CA ALA A 20 31.56 -1.19 -16.02
C ALA A 20 32.11 0.20 -16.38
N GLY A 21 31.64 0.79 -17.45
CA GLY A 21 31.92 2.18 -17.76
C GLY A 21 31.60 3.02 -16.53
N HIS A 22 32.54 3.91 -16.16
CA HIS A 22 32.42 4.76 -14.99
C HIS A 22 31.13 5.59 -15.08
N VAL A 23 30.09 5.28 -14.30
CA VAL A 23 28.89 6.09 -14.23
C VAL A 23 29.25 7.38 -13.50
N PRO A 24 29.15 8.54 -14.18
CA PRO A 24 29.42 9.81 -13.49
C PRO A 24 28.51 9.97 -12.26
N LEU A 25 29.05 10.46 -11.15
CA LEU A 25 28.29 10.70 -9.94
C LEU A 25 27.65 12.08 -9.91
N PRO A 26 26.48 12.28 -9.32
CA PRO A 26 25.92 13.59 -9.08
C PRO A 26 26.78 14.38 -8.08
N THR A 27 27.25 15.58 -8.47
CA THR A 27 28.23 16.37 -7.70
C THR A 27 27.61 17.39 -6.74
N ALA A 28 26.29 17.62 -6.83
CA ALA A 28 25.57 18.62 -6.02
C ALA A 28 24.57 17.94 -5.09
N VAL A 29 24.99 16.87 -4.40
CA VAL A 29 24.19 16.08 -3.45
C VAL A 29 24.92 16.07 -2.12
N GLU A 30 24.23 16.42 -1.03
CA GLU A 30 24.79 16.38 0.34
C GLU A 30 24.60 15.00 0.98
N GLY A 31 23.53 14.29 0.61
CA GLY A 31 23.28 12.93 1.08
C GLY A 31 24.23 11.88 0.49
N PRO A 32 24.19 10.64 0.99
CA PRO A 32 25.07 9.58 0.47
C PRO A 32 24.74 9.26 -1.00
N VAL A 33 25.82 9.12 -1.79
CA VAL A 33 25.80 8.62 -3.17
C VAL A 33 26.56 7.30 -3.19
N LEU A 34 25.88 6.20 -3.52
CA LEU A 34 26.43 4.84 -3.40
C LEU A 34 26.38 4.10 -4.72
N LEU A 35 27.42 3.34 -5.01
CA LEU A 35 27.54 2.42 -6.14
C LEU A 35 27.37 0.96 -5.66
N PRO A 36 27.06 0.02 -6.57
CA PRO A 36 27.10 -1.40 -6.27
C PRO A 36 28.45 -1.81 -5.65
N GLY A 37 28.40 -2.42 -4.46
CA GLY A 37 29.58 -2.79 -3.70
C GLY A 37 29.97 -1.82 -2.58
N ASP A 38 29.43 -0.60 -2.55
CA ASP A 38 29.68 0.33 -1.46
C ASP A 38 28.97 -0.10 -0.16
N ILE A 39 29.58 0.25 0.98
CA ILE A 39 28.95 0.03 2.29
C ILE A 39 27.67 0.84 2.37
N GLY A 40 26.54 0.18 2.71
CA GLY A 40 25.21 0.79 2.79
C GLY A 40 24.37 0.68 1.51
N TYR A 41 24.95 0.35 0.35
CA TYR A 41 24.20 0.20 -0.90
C TYR A 41 23.05 -0.82 -0.76
N GLY A 42 23.33 -2.00 -0.20
CA GLY A 42 22.31 -3.06 -0.02
C GLY A 42 21.16 -2.62 0.91
N GLU A 43 21.46 -1.84 1.95
CA GLU A 43 20.42 -1.29 2.85
C GLU A 43 19.54 -0.25 2.16
N GLU A 44 20.13 0.64 1.38
CA GLU A 44 19.39 1.60 0.56
C GLU A 44 18.54 0.93 -0.52
N CYS A 45 18.92 -0.24 -1.02
CA CYS A 45 18.17 -1.00 -2.00
C CYS A 45 17.11 -1.93 -1.38
N ARG A 46 17.13 -2.12 -0.07
CA ARG A 46 16.23 -3.02 0.63
C ARG A 46 14.78 -2.53 0.57
N THR A 47 13.84 -3.46 0.33
CA THR A 47 12.41 -3.21 0.24
C THR A 47 11.64 -4.00 1.30
N PHE A 48 10.37 -3.67 1.53
CA PHE A 48 9.52 -4.45 2.43
C PHE A 48 9.24 -5.85 1.87
N ASN A 49 9.01 -5.96 0.56
CA ASN A 49 8.90 -7.26 -0.12
C ASN A 49 10.29 -7.76 -0.53
N LEU A 50 10.89 -8.63 0.27
CA LEU A 50 12.25 -9.15 0.05
C LEU A 50 12.38 -10.06 -1.20
N SER A 51 11.29 -10.44 -1.86
CA SER A 51 11.37 -11.13 -3.16
C SER A 51 11.60 -10.17 -4.34
N ARG A 52 11.68 -8.86 -4.08
CA ARG A 52 11.92 -7.80 -5.07
C ARG A 52 13.24 -7.09 -4.75
N ALA A 53 14.29 -7.42 -5.48
CA ALA A 53 15.59 -6.75 -5.35
C ALA A 53 15.62 -5.46 -6.20
N LEU A 54 16.15 -4.38 -5.63
CA LEU A 54 16.53 -3.19 -6.39
C LEU A 54 18.03 -3.26 -6.69
N THR A 55 18.41 -3.08 -7.97
CA THR A 55 19.79 -3.17 -8.44
C THR A 55 20.15 -1.98 -9.31
N PRO A 56 20.06 -0.73 -8.80
CA PRO A 56 20.35 0.48 -9.57
C PRO A 56 21.85 0.65 -9.83
N ALA A 57 22.21 1.39 -10.90
CA ALA A 57 23.59 1.79 -11.17
C ALA A 57 24.15 2.71 -10.06
N VAL A 58 23.30 3.58 -9.51
CA VAL A 58 23.64 4.52 -8.46
C VAL A 58 22.45 4.76 -7.54
N VAL A 59 22.73 4.92 -6.26
CA VAL A 59 21.76 5.30 -5.23
C VAL A 59 22.08 6.70 -4.72
N VAL A 60 21.05 7.53 -4.60
CA VAL A 60 21.11 8.84 -3.92
C VAL A 60 20.20 8.80 -2.71
N GLY A 61 20.79 8.86 -1.51
CA GLY A 61 20.07 8.96 -0.24
C GLY A 61 19.77 10.41 0.10
N ALA A 62 18.67 10.97 -0.42
CA ALA A 62 18.35 12.37 -0.29
C ALA A 62 18.12 12.81 1.17
N THR A 63 18.73 13.92 1.58
CA THR A 63 18.58 14.58 2.89
C THR A 63 17.69 15.81 2.83
N HIS A 64 17.53 16.40 1.64
CA HIS A 64 16.64 17.54 1.35
C HIS A 64 16.19 17.53 -0.12
N THR A 65 15.27 18.42 -0.46
CA THR A 65 14.68 18.51 -1.81
C THR A 65 15.71 18.81 -2.89
N ASP A 66 16.75 19.58 -2.58
CA ASP A 66 17.81 19.91 -3.54
C ASP A 66 18.63 18.69 -3.97
N ASP A 67 18.85 17.71 -3.08
CA ASP A 67 19.47 16.42 -3.43
C ASP A 67 18.61 15.67 -4.47
N VAL A 68 17.29 15.64 -4.27
CA VAL A 68 16.36 15.03 -5.21
C VAL A 68 16.43 15.76 -6.56
N ALA A 69 16.41 17.08 -6.57
CA ALA A 69 16.49 17.87 -7.79
C ALA A 69 17.84 17.68 -8.51
N ALA A 70 18.94 17.60 -7.78
CA ALA A 70 20.27 17.33 -8.33
C ALA A 70 20.34 15.92 -8.95
N ALA A 71 19.80 14.90 -8.28
CA ALA A 71 19.74 13.53 -8.76
C ALA A 71 18.90 13.41 -10.04
N VAL A 72 17.71 14.04 -10.07
CA VAL A 72 16.83 14.05 -11.25
C VAL A 72 17.51 14.76 -12.44
N ARG A 73 18.11 15.93 -12.23
CA ARG A 73 18.89 16.62 -13.29
C ARG A 73 20.04 15.78 -13.80
N HIS A 74 20.73 15.07 -12.90
CA HIS A 74 21.83 14.18 -13.27
C HIS A 74 21.32 13.03 -14.14
N ALA A 75 20.26 12.34 -13.70
CA ALA A 75 19.61 11.27 -14.46
C ALA A 75 19.15 11.76 -15.86
N GLY A 76 18.55 12.95 -15.92
CA GLY A 76 18.11 13.57 -17.19
C GLY A 76 19.23 13.80 -18.16
N ARG A 77 20.42 14.29 -17.72
CA ARG A 77 21.58 14.48 -18.59
C ARG A 77 22.14 13.17 -19.16
N LEU A 78 22.01 12.07 -18.42
CA LEU A 78 22.54 10.77 -18.83
C LEU A 78 21.48 9.86 -19.48
N GLY A 79 20.22 10.31 -19.59
CA GLY A 79 19.11 9.48 -20.07
C GLY A 79 18.75 8.32 -19.16
N MET A 80 19.13 8.39 -17.87
CA MET A 80 18.87 7.34 -16.89
C MET A 80 17.39 7.35 -16.43
N PRO A 81 16.75 6.21 -16.29
CA PRO A 81 15.48 6.13 -15.59
C PRO A 81 15.68 6.30 -14.06
N VAL A 82 14.64 6.81 -13.40
CA VAL A 82 14.67 7.08 -11.96
C VAL A 82 13.63 6.22 -11.24
N ALA A 83 14.10 5.49 -10.22
CA ALA A 83 13.26 4.84 -9.21
C ALA A 83 13.24 5.67 -7.93
N VAL A 84 12.14 5.61 -7.18
CA VAL A 84 11.99 6.31 -5.90
C VAL A 84 11.54 5.34 -4.83
N ARG A 85 12.18 5.35 -3.67
CA ARG A 85 11.83 4.49 -2.54
C ARG A 85 11.84 5.25 -1.22
N ASN A 86 10.80 5.04 -0.41
CA ASN A 86 10.79 5.29 1.03
C ASN A 86 10.84 3.93 1.75
N GLN A 87 9.70 3.35 2.18
CA GLN A 87 9.65 2.05 2.87
C GLN A 87 9.65 0.84 1.92
N GLY A 88 9.41 1.04 0.61
CA GLY A 88 9.46 -0.03 -0.39
C GLY A 88 8.34 -1.06 -0.29
N HIS A 89 7.14 -0.66 0.14
CA HIS A 89 5.98 -1.55 0.23
C HIS A 89 5.44 -2.00 -1.14
N GLN A 90 5.56 -1.17 -2.17
CA GLN A 90 5.12 -1.50 -3.53
C GLN A 90 6.25 -1.22 -4.52
N VAL A 91 7.03 -2.24 -4.82
CA VAL A 91 8.08 -2.23 -5.84
C VAL A 91 7.60 -3.04 -7.04
N VAL A 92 7.19 -2.37 -8.11
CA VAL A 92 6.57 -3.01 -9.29
C VAL A 92 7.62 -3.68 -10.16
N LEU A 93 8.67 -2.95 -10.52
CA LEU A 93 9.75 -3.45 -11.37
C LEU A 93 11.10 -3.34 -10.64
N PRO A 94 11.97 -4.34 -10.71
CA PRO A 94 13.35 -4.19 -10.26
C PRO A 94 14.05 -3.11 -11.10
N THR A 95 14.92 -2.33 -10.48
CA THR A 95 15.71 -1.34 -11.22
C THR A 95 16.83 -2.03 -11.97
N ALA A 96 16.98 -1.67 -13.25
CA ALA A 96 18.07 -2.15 -14.07
C ALA A 96 19.40 -1.43 -13.71
N GLU A 97 20.53 -1.98 -14.16
CA GLU A 97 21.88 -1.44 -13.90
C GLU A 97 22.11 -0.03 -14.47
N ASP A 98 21.23 0.45 -15.36
CA ASP A 98 21.24 1.80 -15.94
C ASP A 98 20.39 2.82 -15.16
N ALA A 99 19.72 2.39 -14.06
CA ALA A 99 18.80 3.23 -13.31
C ALA A 99 19.46 3.98 -12.15
N LEU A 100 18.91 5.15 -11.80
CA LEU A 100 19.21 5.87 -10.56
C LEU A 100 18.07 5.65 -9.55
N LEU A 101 18.41 5.23 -8.32
CA LEU A 101 17.48 5.12 -7.20
C LEU A 101 17.62 6.35 -6.29
N ILE A 102 16.52 7.03 -6.04
CA ILE A 102 16.42 8.06 -4.99
C ILE A 102 15.73 7.44 -3.79
N THR A 103 16.42 7.41 -2.64
CA THR A 103 15.80 7.04 -1.36
C THR A 103 15.49 8.27 -0.54
N THR A 104 14.26 8.33 -0.01
CA THR A 104 13.72 9.52 0.68
C THR A 104 13.67 9.35 2.19
N ASN A 105 14.21 8.27 2.74
CA ASN A 105 14.11 7.90 4.16
C ASN A 105 14.58 8.99 5.13
N ARG A 106 15.44 9.91 4.68
CA ARG A 106 16.03 10.99 5.52
C ARG A 106 15.20 12.28 5.52
N LEU A 107 14.16 12.36 4.68
CA LEU A 107 13.23 13.50 4.64
C LEU A 107 12.17 13.33 5.74
N GLN A 108 12.56 13.59 7.00
CA GLN A 108 11.79 13.20 8.20
C GLN A 108 11.04 14.36 8.88
N GLU A 109 10.84 15.47 8.20
CA GLU A 109 10.13 16.62 8.75
C GLU A 109 8.66 16.28 9.02
N ILE A 110 8.15 16.64 10.22
CA ILE A 110 6.73 16.56 10.58
C ILE A 110 6.34 17.87 11.27
N SER A 111 5.24 18.45 10.85
CA SER A 111 4.63 19.61 11.51
C SER A 111 3.13 19.46 11.56
N VAL A 112 2.56 19.52 12.77
CA VAL A 112 1.10 19.47 13.02
C VAL A 112 0.65 20.89 13.36
N ASP A 113 -0.39 21.37 12.66
CA ASP A 113 -1.10 22.61 12.98
C ASP A 113 -2.53 22.27 13.45
N PRO A 114 -2.76 22.20 14.76
CA PRO A 114 -4.08 21.87 15.29
C PRO A 114 -5.14 22.93 14.98
N GLY A 115 -4.73 24.20 14.85
CA GLY A 115 -5.63 25.31 14.54
C GLY A 115 -6.19 25.23 13.12
N ARG A 116 -5.34 24.87 12.16
CA ARG A 116 -5.71 24.63 10.75
C ARG A 116 -6.18 23.19 10.50
N ARG A 117 -5.99 22.30 11.45
CA ARG A 117 -6.20 20.85 11.34
C ARG A 117 -5.47 20.27 10.14
N THR A 118 -4.18 20.55 10.04
CA THR A 118 -3.32 20.03 8.97
C THR A 118 -2.05 19.41 9.54
N VAL A 119 -1.49 18.49 8.74
CA VAL A 119 -0.15 17.94 8.96
C VAL A 119 0.66 18.14 7.69
N ARG A 120 1.91 18.59 7.84
CA ARG A 120 2.91 18.65 6.78
C ARG A 120 4.01 17.63 7.08
N VAL A 121 4.38 16.85 6.08
CA VAL A 121 5.38 15.77 6.21
C VAL A 121 6.40 15.81 5.07
N GLY A 122 7.62 15.36 5.37
CA GLY A 122 8.64 15.00 4.38
C GLY A 122 8.42 13.58 3.84
N ALA A 123 9.06 13.26 2.73
CA ALA A 123 8.83 12.01 1.98
C ALA A 123 9.35 10.75 2.68
N GLY A 124 10.17 10.87 3.72
CA GLY A 124 10.66 9.76 4.54
C GLY A 124 9.70 9.33 5.66
N VAL A 125 8.70 10.15 5.97
CA VAL A 125 7.82 9.97 7.12
C VAL A 125 6.88 8.77 6.93
N THR A 126 6.67 8.00 8.01
CA THR A 126 5.70 6.92 8.12
C THR A 126 4.42 7.37 8.84
N TRP A 127 3.33 6.64 8.65
CA TRP A 127 2.09 6.92 9.37
C TRP A 127 2.21 6.75 10.89
N ALA A 128 3.05 5.82 11.37
CA ALA A 128 3.30 5.66 12.82
C ALA A 128 3.85 6.94 13.45
N GLN A 129 4.75 7.63 12.75
CA GLN A 129 5.30 8.90 13.22
C GLN A 129 4.23 10.01 13.22
N VAL A 130 3.38 10.07 12.18
CA VAL A 130 2.26 11.02 12.14
C VAL A 130 1.27 10.76 13.27
N LEU A 131 0.87 9.50 13.51
CA LEU A 131 -0.02 9.12 14.60
C LEU A 131 0.53 9.55 15.96
N THR A 132 1.83 9.35 16.21
CA THR A 132 2.50 9.78 17.44
C THR A 132 2.35 11.29 17.69
N GLU A 133 2.39 12.11 16.63
CA GLU A 133 2.24 13.55 16.76
C GLU A 133 0.76 13.99 16.83
N THR A 134 -0.12 13.37 16.05
CA THR A 134 -1.54 13.75 15.99
C THR A 134 -2.33 13.31 17.24
N ASP A 135 -1.97 12.17 17.86
CA ASP A 135 -2.58 11.73 19.13
C ASP A 135 -2.47 12.76 20.25
N LYS A 136 -1.38 13.54 20.28
CA LYS A 136 -1.19 14.64 21.25
C LYS A 136 -2.26 15.74 21.12
N THR A 137 -2.95 15.80 20.00
CA THR A 137 -3.92 16.85 19.66
C THR A 137 -5.35 16.35 19.52
N GLY A 138 -5.59 15.05 19.67
CA GLY A 138 -6.90 14.42 19.44
C GLY A 138 -7.35 14.44 17.97
N LEU A 139 -6.39 14.62 17.04
CA LEU A 139 -6.65 14.65 15.60
C LEU A 139 -6.22 13.32 14.95
N ALA A 140 -6.94 12.93 13.91
CA ALA A 140 -6.78 11.69 13.18
C ALA A 140 -6.49 11.92 11.70
N PRO A 141 -5.42 11.33 11.12
CA PRO A 141 -5.18 11.29 9.69
C PRO A 141 -5.98 10.15 9.02
N ILE A 142 -6.16 10.21 7.69
CA ILE A 142 -6.71 9.09 6.91
C ILE A 142 -5.60 8.06 6.61
N VAL A 143 -5.26 7.30 7.62
CA VAL A 143 -4.18 6.30 7.62
C VAL A 143 -4.69 4.92 7.20
N GLY A 144 -3.81 4.09 6.61
CA GLY A 144 -4.06 2.68 6.29
C GLY A 144 -3.99 1.74 7.50
N SER A 145 -4.17 0.44 7.23
CA SER A 145 -4.12 -0.61 8.26
C SER A 145 -2.72 -0.87 8.84
N ALA A 146 -1.67 -0.48 8.11
CA ALA A 146 -0.27 -0.71 8.46
C ALA A 146 0.46 0.62 8.72
N PRO A 147 0.55 1.11 9.97
CA PRO A 147 1.14 2.42 10.28
C PRO A 147 2.62 2.57 9.90
N HIS A 148 3.37 1.51 9.71
CA HIS A 148 4.76 1.56 9.25
C HIS A 148 4.93 1.90 7.76
N VAL A 149 3.85 2.00 6.99
CA VAL A 149 3.85 2.43 5.59
C VAL A 149 4.16 3.94 5.49
N GLY A 150 4.91 4.32 4.44
CA GLY A 150 5.23 5.73 4.16
C GLY A 150 4.00 6.53 3.73
N VAL A 151 3.86 7.74 4.26
CA VAL A 151 2.70 8.62 4.06
C VAL A 151 2.49 8.95 2.59
N ILE A 152 3.54 9.43 1.91
CA ILE A 152 3.40 9.99 0.55
C ILE A 152 3.05 8.90 -0.46
N GLY A 153 3.78 7.77 -0.49
CA GLY A 153 3.50 6.69 -1.43
C GLY A 153 2.10 6.11 -1.27
N TYR A 154 1.61 5.99 -0.05
CA TYR A 154 0.23 5.59 0.26
C TYR A 154 -0.79 6.59 -0.27
N THR A 155 -0.60 7.88 0.00
CA THR A 155 -1.54 8.94 -0.38
C THR A 155 -1.60 9.16 -1.90
N LEU A 156 -0.46 9.11 -2.59
CA LEU A 156 -0.39 9.22 -4.05
C LEU A 156 -1.13 8.09 -4.79
N GLY A 157 -1.32 6.94 -4.16
CA GLY A 157 -2.12 5.84 -4.72
C GLY A 157 -3.60 5.85 -4.28
N GLY A 158 -4.06 6.96 -3.70
CA GLY A 158 -5.41 7.13 -3.15
C GLY A 158 -5.41 7.08 -1.63
N GLY A 159 -4.93 6.02 -1.02
CA GLY A 159 -4.86 5.86 0.44
C GLY A 159 -6.20 5.46 1.05
N LEU A 160 -6.43 4.15 1.22
CA LEU A 160 -7.65 3.56 1.77
C LEU A 160 -7.52 3.30 3.29
N SER A 161 -8.30 4.03 4.09
CA SER A 161 -8.34 3.81 5.55
C SER A 161 -9.32 2.68 5.94
N PRO A 162 -8.95 1.80 6.89
CA PRO A 162 -9.84 0.75 7.41
C PRO A 162 -10.87 1.27 8.44
N LEU A 163 -10.88 2.57 8.72
CA LEU A 163 -11.78 3.20 9.69
C LEU A 163 -12.46 4.43 9.11
N LEU A 164 -11.70 5.36 8.49
CA LEU A 164 -12.20 6.65 8.02
C LEU A 164 -12.69 6.61 6.56
N GLY A 165 -12.42 5.54 5.80
CA GLY A 165 -12.67 5.50 4.35
C GLY A 165 -14.13 5.77 3.98
N ARG A 166 -15.09 5.07 4.57
CA ARG A 166 -16.51 5.25 4.28
C ARG A 166 -17.06 6.63 4.71
N LYS A 167 -16.45 7.22 5.75
CA LYS A 167 -16.85 8.53 6.30
C LYS A 167 -16.28 9.68 5.49
N LEU A 168 -15.00 9.60 5.11
CA LEU A 168 -14.24 10.73 4.59
C LEU A 168 -13.68 10.52 3.17
N GLY A 169 -13.70 9.29 2.64
CA GLY A 169 -13.10 8.99 1.33
C GLY A 169 -11.63 8.59 1.43
N TYR A 170 -10.88 8.86 0.37
CA TYR A 170 -9.47 8.53 0.27
C TYR A 170 -8.57 9.61 0.91
N ALA A 171 -7.39 9.25 1.38
CA ALA A 171 -6.41 10.21 1.89
C ALA A 171 -6.05 11.28 0.84
N ALA A 172 -6.02 10.89 -0.44
CA ALA A 172 -5.79 11.79 -1.58
C ALA A 172 -6.83 12.92 -1.69
N ASP A 173 -8.06 12.71 -1.21
CA ASP A 173 -9.14 13.69 -1.26
C ASP A 173 -8.89 14.90 -0.36
N HIS A 174 -7.97 14.75 0.60
CA HIS A 174 -7.70 15.70 1.68
C HIS A 174 -6.30 16.34 1.60
N VAL A 175 -5.56 16.11 0.53
CA VAL A 175 -4.29 16.79 0.28
C VAL A 175 -4.55 18.25 -0.06
N ARG A 176 -3.74 19.15 0.51
CA ARG A 176 -3.81 20.61 0.28
C ARG A 176 -2.68 21.13 -0.58
N TRP A 177 -1.47 20.59 -0.40
CA TRP A 177 -0.27 21.08 -1.02
C TRP A 177 0.79 19.97 -1.12
N MET A 178 1.60 20.03 -2.17
CA MET A 178 2.76 19.16 -2.37
C MET A 178 3.94 19.97 -2.90
N GLU A 179 5.14 19.58 -2.50
CA GLU A 179 6.39 19.97 -3.13
C GLU A 179 6.86 18.80 -4.01
N VAL A 180 7.14 19.05 -5.27
CA VAL A 180 7.39 18.02 -6.27
C VAL A 180 8.61 18.39 -7.12
N VAL A 181 9.52 17.43 -7.31
CA VAL A 181 10.59 17.50 -8.32
C VAL A 181 10.14 16.76 -9.56
N THR A 182 9.91 17.47 -10.67
CA THR A 182 9.51 16.92 -11.97
C THR A 182 10.73 16.52 -12.82
N ALA A 183 10.53 15.83 -13.96
CA ALA A 183 11.59 15.22 -14.76
C ALA A 183 12.63 16.22 -15.32
N ASP A 184 12.30 17.51 -15.39
CA ASP A 184 13.24 18.59 -15.73
C ASP A 184 14.13 19.02 -14.55
N GLY A 185 13.97 18.39 -13.37
CA GLY A 185 14.67 18.72 -12.14
C GLY A 185 14.25 20.04 -11.48
N ALA A 186 13.11 20.61 -11.90
CA ALA A 186 12.55 21.80 -11.27
C ALA A 186 11.72 21.41 -10.05
N VAL A 187 11.86 22.17 -8.96
CA VAL A 187 11.02 22.08 -7.76
C VAL A 187 9.76 22.90 -7.96
N ARG A 188 8.60 22.27 -7.76
CA ARG A 188 7.30 22.89 -7.95
C ARG A 188 6.45 22.79 -6.68
N GLU A 189 5.82 23.89 -6.32
CA GLU A 189 4.69 23.87 -5.38
C GLU A 189 3.42 23.58 -6.15
N VAL A 190 2.68 22.56 -5.73
CA VAL A 190 1.52 22.01 -6.42
C VAL A 190 0.31 22.04 -5.48
N THR A 191 -0.73 22.79 -5.86
CA THR A 191 -2.01 22.89 -5.15
C THR A 191 -3.17 22.78 -6.15
N PRO A 192 -4.41 22.72 -5.70
CA PRO A 192 -5.57 22.80 -6.61
C PRO A 192 -5.61 24.07 -7.48
N GLU A 193 -4.98 25.16 -7.04
CA GLU A 193 -4.94 26.44 -7.75
C GLU A 193 -3.64 26.62 -8.55
N ARG A 194 -2.55 26.03 -8.08
CA ARG A 194 -1.22 26.13 -8.71
C ARG A 194 -0.79 24.77 -9.26
N HIS A 195 -0.72 24.60 -10.57
CA HIS A 195 -0.52 23.35 -11.29
C HIS A 195 -1.65 22.34 -11.03
N PRO A 196 -2.94 22.70 -11.24
CA PRO A 196 -4.09 21.88 -10.91
C PRO A 196 -4.13 20.54 -11.66
N ASP A 197 -3.58 20.50 -12.85
CA ASP A 197 -3.43 19.30 -13.68
C ASP A 197 -2.41 18.30 -13.07
N LEU A 198 -1.25 18.79 -12.62
CA LEU A 198 -0.26 17.99 -11.93
C LEU A 198 -0.77 17.52 -10.56
N PHE A 199 -1.48 18.40 -9.83
CA PHE A 199 -2.14 18.05 -8.56
C PHE A 199 -3.09 16.87 -8.76
N TRP A 200 -3.96 16.96 -9.79
CA TRP A 200 -4.90 15.91 -10.14
C TRP A 200 -4.18 14.60 -10.51
N ALA A 201 -3.11 14.68 -11.31
CA ALA A 201 -2.40 13.51 -11.81
C ALA A 201 -1.62 12.76 -10.73
N LEU A 202 -0.97 13.47 -9.80
CA LEU A 202 -0.19 12.88 -8.71
C LEU A 202 -1.08 12.08 -7.74
N LEU A 203 -2.27 12.59 -7.44
CA LEU A 203 -3.22 11.98 -6.50
C LEU A 203 -4.07 10.90 -7.19
N GLY A 204 -3.55 9.70 -7.23
CA GLY A 204 -4.07 8.50 -7.93
C GLY A 204 -3.06 7.93 -8.93
N GLY A 205 -2.31 8.78 -9.65
CA GLY A 205 -1.31 8.37 -10.64
C GLY A 205 0.06 8.00 -10.05
N LYS A 206 0.23 8.09 -8.72
CA LYS A 206 1.47 7.70 -8.00
C LYS A 206 2.73 8.45 -8.48
N GLY A 207 3.88 7.78 -8.45
CA GLY A 207 5.19 8.33 -8.81
C GLY A 207 5.45 8.49 -10.31
N ASN A 208 4.42 8.50 -11.17
CA ASN A 208 4.59 8.63 -12.62
C ASN A 208 5.02 10.04 -13.08
N PHE A 209 4.81 11.08 -12.27
CA PHE A 209 4.92 12.48 -12.69
C PHE A 209 6.06 13.25 -12.02
N GLY A 210 6.76 12.65 -11.07
CA GLY A 210 7.83 13.27 -10.31
C GLY A 210 8.01 12.67 -8.93
N VAL A 211 8.95 13.26 -8.18
CA VAL A 211 9.25 12.89 -6.80
C VAL A 211 8.61 13.91 -5.88
N VAL A 212 7.60 13.50 -5.10
CA VAL A 212 7.02 14.35 -4.05
C VAL A 212 7.93 14.30 -2.84
N THR A 213 8.46 15.45 -2.45
CA THR A 213 9.42 15.61 -1.33
C THR A 213 8.74 16.02 -0.04
N ARG A 214 7.63 16.76 -0.13
CA ARG A 214 6.81 17.18 1.01
C ARG A 214 5.32 17.18 0.63
N MET A 215 4.44 16.98 1.64
CA MET A 215 2.99 16.99 1.46
C MET A 215 2.31 17.61 2.68
N GLU A 216 1.23 18.39 2.45
CA GLU A 216 0.32 18.86 3.50
C GLU A 216 -1.09 18.32 3.24
N PHE A 217 -1.74 17.81 4.29
CA PHE A 217 -3.08 17.21 4.24
C PHE A 217 -3.90 17.50 5.50
N ASP A 218 -5.24 17.33 5.38
CA ASP A 218 -6.19 17.52 6.46
C ASP A 218 -6.11 16.38 7.49
N VAL A 219 -6.38 16.72 8.76
CA VAL A 219 -6.61 15.79 9.86
C VAL A 219 -7.91 16.15 10.59
N PHE A 220 -8.54 15.18 11.26
CA PHE A 220 -9.93 15.25 11.72
C PHE A 220 -10.05 14.98 13.22
N PRO A 221 -11.08 15.56 13.91
CA PRO A 221 -11.25 15.43 15.36
C PRO A 221 -11.86 14.07 15.74
N PHE A 222 -11.07 13.00 15.62
CA PHE A 222 -11.43 11.65 16.07
C PHE A 222 -10.37 11.15 17.06
N PRO A 223 -10.57 11.36 18.37
CA PRO A 223 -9.58 10.97 19.37
C PRO A 223 -9.53 9.44 19.60
N GLY A 224 -10.58 8.72 19.19
CA GLY A 224 -10.69 7.29 19.38
C GLY A 224 -11.76 6.63 18.53
N PHE A 225 -11.89 5.31 18.66
CA PHE A 225 -12.85 4.49 17.94
C PHE A 225 -13.16 3.20 18.73
N TYR A 226 -14.27 2.54 18.40
CA TYR A 226 -14.52 1.16 18.81
C TYR A 226 -14.10 0.23 17.68
N GLY A 227 -13.17 -0.72 17.95
CA GLY A 227 -12.70 -1.58 16.86
C GLY A 227 -11.70 -2.64 17.30
N GLY A 228 -11.34 -3.47 16.33
CA GLY A 228 -10.48 -4.64 16.47
C GLY A 228 -10.94 -5.77 15.57
N GLY A 229 -10.78 -7.02 16.03
CA GLY A 229 -11.14 -8.21 15.27
C GLY A 229 -11.80 -9.30 16.10
N LEU A 230 -12.58 -10.12 15.41
CA LEU A 230 -13.17 -11.38 15.87
C LEU A 230 -12.52 -12.51 15.09
N TRP A 231 -11.91 -13.49 15.75
CA TRP A 231 -11.36 -14.66 15.12
C TRP A 231 -12.26 -15.87 15.41
N PHE A 232 -12.68 -16.54 14.34
CA PHE A 232 -13.50 -17.75 14.38
C PHE A 232 -12.70 -18.92 13.85
N ARG A 233 -13.03 -20.15 14.25
CA ARG A 233 -12.47 -21.36 13.63
C ARG A 233 -12.78 -21.39 12.13
N GLY A 234 -11.85 -21.87 11.32
CA GLY A 234 -12.03 -21.90 9.86
C GLY A 234 -13.21 -22.80 9.44
N GLU A 235 -13.54 -23.83 10.21
CA GLU A 235 -14.68 -24.71 9.97
C GLU A 235 -16.02 -24.00 10.17
N GLU A 236 -16.05 -22.94 10.96
CA GLU A 236 -17.25 -22.12 11.26
C GLU A 236 -17.37 -20.89 10.36
N MET A 237 -16.50 -20.75 9.34
CA MET A 237 -16.43 -19.51 8.56
C MET A 237 -17.68 -19.23 7.72
N LEU A 238 -18.38 -20.25 7.23
CA LEU A 238 -19.54 -20.03 6.34
C LEU A 238 -20.68 -19.29 7.03
N PRO A 239 -21.21 -19.71 8.20
CA PRO A 239 -22.27 -18.97 8.87
C PRO A 239 -21.86 -17.55 9.27
N VAL A 240 -20.59 -17.32 9.64
CA VAL A 240 -20.09 -15.99 9.96
C VAL A 240 -20.00 -15.10 8.72
N LEU A 241 -19.58 -15.64 7.57
CA LEU A 241 -19.52 -14.89 6.31
C LEU A 241 -20.91 -14.59 5.75
N GLU A 242 -21.91 -15.46 5.96
CA GLU A 242 -23.31 -15.17 5.64
C GLU A 242 -23.86 -14.03 6.51
N ALA A 243 -23.57 -14.04 7.81
CA ALA A 243 -23.93 -12.96 8.73
C ALA A 243 -23.23 -11.65 8.34
N TRP A 244 -21.93 -11.69 7.98
CA TRP A 244 -21.19 -10.52 7.50
C TRP A 244 -21.79 -9.95 6.20
N ARG A 245 -22.11 -10.82 5.24
CA ARG A 245 -22.73 -10.42 3.98
C ARG A 245 -24.10 -9.75 4.19
N ALA A 246 -24.89 -10.23 5.16
CA ALA A 246 -26.17 -9.63 5.54
C ALA A 246 -25.98 -8.29 6.28
N LEU A 247 -24.92 -8.17 7.08
CA LEU A 247 -24.61 -6.98 7.88
C LEU A 247 -24.14 -5.78 7.03
N VAL A 248 -23.28 -6.02 6.02
CA VAL A 248 -22.61 -4.94 5.27
C VAL A 248 -23.56 -3.90 4.67
N PRO A 249 -24.70 -4.27 4.03
CA PRO A 249 -25.66 -3.28 3.48
C PRO A 249 -26.31 -2.39 4.54
N GLU A 250 -26.38 -2.83 5.79
CA GLU A 250 -27.02 -2.11 6.90
C GLU A 250 -26.05 -1.13 7.59
N LEU A 251 -24.77 -1.13 7.22
CA LEU A 251 -23.75 -0.31 7.87
C LEU A 251 -23.81 1.15 7.38
N GLY A 252 -23.84 2.08 8.33
CA GLY A 252 -23.61 3.50 8.09
C GLY A 252 -22.17 3.82 7.72
N GLU A 253 -21.93 5.07 7.33
CA GLU A 253 -20.59 5.55 6.92
C GLU A 253 -19.58 5.61 8.09
N ASP A 254 -20.06 5.60 9.33
CA ASP A 254 -19.21 5.57 10.53
C ASP A 254 -18.59 4.18 10.80
N THR A 255 -18.88 3.18 9.97
CA THR A 255 -18.40 1.81 10.19
C THR A 255 -17.74 1.24 8.95
N MET A 256 -16.50 0.76 9.12
CA MET A 256 -15.75 -0.03 8.15
C MET A 256 -15.63 -1.47 8.63
N THR A 257 -15.71 -2.42 7.70
CA THR A 257 -15.51 -3.84 8.00
C THR A 257 -14.83 -4.57 6.85
N SER A 258 -14.07 -5.58 7.21
CA SER A 258 -13.48 -6.55 6.30
C SER A 258 -13.42 -7.91 6.97
N PHE A 259 -13.13 -8.95 6.20
CA PHE A 259 -12.72 -10.22 6.76
C PHE A 259 -11.48 -10.76 6.08
N SER A 260 -10.81 -11.70 6.73
CA SER A 260 -9.63 -12.36 6.22
C SER A 260 -9.63 -13.83 6.60
N VAL A 261 -9.52 -14.70 5.60
CA VAL A 261 -9.23 -16.12 5.80
C VAL A 261 -7.74 -16.30 6.01
N GLN A 262 -7.35 -16.81 7.18
CA GLN A 262 -5.96 -16.84 7.60
C GLN A 262 -5.47 -18.25 7.92
N ARG A 263 -4.26 -18.57 7.44
CA ARG A 263 -3.48 -19.75 7.83
C ARG A 263 -2.24 -19.29 8.58
N LEU A 264 -2.41 -19.21 9.90
CA LEU A 264 -1.44 -18.59 10.80
C LEU A 264 -0.28 -19.55 11.10
N PRO A 265 0.96 -19.04 11.23
CA PRO A 265 2.09 -19.87 11.63
C PRO A 265 2.02 -20.23 13.12
N ASP A 266 2.64 -21.35 13.50
CA ASP A 266 2.86 -21.69 14.91
C ASP A 266 4.09 -20.97 15.43
N VAL A 267 3.92 -19.73 15.90
CA VAL A 267 4.98 -18.90 16.44
C VAL A 267 4.59 -18.27 17.78
N ALA A 268 5.53 -18.12 18.68
CA ALA A 268 5.30 -17.64 20.04
C ALA A 268 4.77 -16.19 20.07
N ALA A 269 5.01 -15.39 19.04
CA ALA A 269 4.52 -14.01 18.92
C ALA A 269 2.99 -13.93 18.77
N LEU A 270 2.32 -14.99 18.34
CA LEU A 270 0.86 -15.04 18.24
C LEU A 270 0.23 -15.44 19.57
N PRO A 271 -0.98 -14.91 19.90
CA PRO A 271 -1.80 -15.41 21.00
C PRO A 271 -2.04 -16.92 20.87
N GLN A 272 -2.02 -17.63 21.98
CA GLN A 272 -2.10 -19.09 22.02
C GLN A 272 -3.26 -19.69 21.19
N PRO A 273 -4.50 -19.14 21.21
CA PRO A 273 -5.60 -19.70 20.37
C PRO A 273 -5.41 -19.55 18.86
N LEU A 274 -4.47 -18.70 18.43
CA LEU A 274 -4.22 -18.40 17.01
C LEU A 274 -2.97 -19.10 16.44
N ARG A 275 -2.16 -19.77 17.27
CA ARG A 275 -0.92 -20.41 16.83
C ARG A 275 -1.24 -21.63 15.95
N GLY A 276 -0.66 -21.67 14.74
CA GLY A 276 -0.87 -22.73 13.78
C GLY A 276 -2.31 -22.87 13.28
N ALA A 277 -3.19 -21.93 13.61
CA ALA A 277 -4.62 -22.05 13.38
C ALA A 277 -5.04 -21.67 11.95
N PHE A 278 -6.06 -22.35 11.46
CA PHE A 278 -6.87 -21.92 10.33
C PHE A 278 -8.09 -21.17 10.87
N VAL A 279 -8.20 -19.87 10.56
CA VAL A 279 -9.21 -18.99 11.16
C VAL A 279 -9.81 -18.03 10.12
N LEU A 280 -11.03 -17.59 10.39
CA LEU A 280 -11.63 -16.40 9.80
C LEU A 280 -11.47 -15.24 10.78
N HIS A 281 -10.80 -14.18 10.37
CA HIS A 281 -10.67 -12.93 11.10
C HIS A 281 -11.62 -11.88 10.52
N VAL A 282 -12.70 -11.56 11.22
CA VAL A 282 -13.59 -10.46 10.86
C VAL A 282 -13.16 -9.21 11.61
N ARG A 283 -12.98 -8.12 10.89
CA ARG A 283 -12.46 -6.83 11.37
C ARG A 283 -13.57 -5.80 11.38
N LEU A 284 -13.60 -4.97 12.40
CA LEU A 284 -14.57 -3.89 12.56
C LEU A 284 -13.88 -2.63 13.09
N GLY A 285 -14.19 -1.50 12.48
CA GLY A 285 -13.86 -0.17 13.01
C GLY A 285 -15.09 0.73 12.95
N HIS A 286 -15.47 1.31 14.08
CA HIS A 286 -16.65 2.16 14.26
C HIS A 286 -16.28 3.49 14.92
N LEU A 287 -16.66 4.59 14.26
CA LEU A 287 -16.48 5.97 14.76
C LEU A 287 -17.66 6.37 15.66
N GLY A 288 -17.81 5.70 16.77
CA GLY A 288 -18.90 5.93 17.72
C GLY A 288 -18.64 5.23 19.04
N ASP A 289 -19.66 5.18 19.88
CA ASP A 289 -19.59 4.57 21.21
C ASP A 289 -19.54 3.03 21.14
N SER A 290 -19.03 2.44 22.23
CA SER A 290 -18.90 0.99 22.36
C SER A 290 -20.24 0.25 22.38
N THR A 291 -21.32 0.86 22.82
CA THR A 291 -22.66 0.25 22.83
C THR A 291 -23.15 0.04 21.42
N THR A 292 -23.04 1.05 20.56
CA THR A 292 -23.39 0.95 19.13
C THR A 292 -22.47 -0.03 18.42
N GLY A 293 -21.16 0.04 18.64
CA GLY A 293 -20.18 -0.87 18.04
C GLY A 293 -20.41 -2.32 18.42
N ALA A 294 -20.71 -2.60 19.69
CA ALA A 294 -21.03 -3.95 20.18
C ALA A 294 -22.33 -4.49 19.56
N ARG A 295 -23.36 -3.64 19.39
CA ARG A 295 -24.62 -4.00 18.71
C ARG A 295 -24.39 -4.34 17.22
N ILE A 296 -23.52 -3.61 16.54
CA ILE A 296 -23.13 -3.90 15.15
C ILE A 296 -22.44 -5.28 15.07
N ALA A 297 -21.57 -5.61 16.02
CA ALA A 297 -20.86 -6.89 16.05
C ALA A 297 -21.72 -8.08 16.54
N ALA A 298 -22.88 -7.84 17.14
CA ALA A 298 -23.72 -8.89 17.76
C ALA A 298 -24.13 -9.99 16.79
N PRO A 299 -24.56 -9.73 15.52
CA PRO A 299 -24.90 -10.78 14.55
C PRO A 299 -23.72 -11.73 14.25
N LEU A 300 -22.48 -11.19 14.21
CA LEU A 300 -21.28 -11.98 13.97
C LEU A 300 -21.00 -12.94 15.16
N ARG A 301 -21.14 -12.45 16.39
CA ARG A 301 -20.98 -13.25 17.62
C ARG A 301 -22.10 -14.30 17.79
N ALA A 302 -23.28 -14.03 17.22
CA ALA A 302 -24.40 -14.97 17.23
C ALA A 302 -24.23 -16.10 16.20
N ALA A 303 -23.51 -15.85 15.09
CA ALA A 303 -23.27 -16.83 14.02
C ALA A 303 -22.29 -17.94 14.46
N ALA A 304 -21.28 -17.62 15.26
CA ALA A 304 -20.34 -18.55 15.87
C ALA A 304 -19.65 -17.91 17.09
N THR A 305 -19.05 -18.73 17.96
CA THR A 305 -18.29 -18.24 19.13
C THR A 305 -16.85 -17.89 18.69
N PRO A 306 -16.40 -16.61 18.82
CA PRO A 306 -15.03 -16.26 18.48
C PRO A 306 -14.04 -16.94 19.43
N VAL A 307 -12.96 -17.50 18.88
CA VAL A 307 -11.84 -18.06 19.68
C VAL A 307 -10.92 -16.96 20.22
N PHE A 308 -10.97 -15.77 19.62
CA PHE A 308 -10.26 -14.60 20.08
C PHE A 308 -11.04 -13.34 19.68
N ASP A 309 -11.27 -12.43 20.62
CA ASP A 309 -12.04 -11.20 20.45
C ASP A 309 -11.24 -10.02 21.02
N THR A 310 -10.99 -9.01 20.17
CA THR A 310 -10.24 -7.79 20.54
C THR A 310 -11.03 -6.52 20.32
N LEU A 311 -12.35 -6.62 20.05
CA LEU A 311 -13.21 -5.45 19.88
C LEU A 311 -13.34 -4.68 21.20
N THR A 312 -12.85 -3.45 21.21
CA THR A 312 -12.89 -2.55 22.37
C THR A 312 -12.79 -1.08 21.93
N GLU A 313 -13.02 -0.16 22.85
CA GLU A 313 -12.66 1.25 22.66
C GLU A 313 -11.15 1.41 22.65
N ARG A 314 -10.65 2.25 21.71
CA ARG A 314 -9.22 2.48 21.48
C ARG A 314 -8.94 3.94 21.20
N PRO A 315 -7.78 4.48 21.61
CA PRO A 315 -7.28 5.73 21.06
C PRO A 315 -7.00 5.55 19.56
N PHE A 316 -7.08 6.65 18.79
CA PHE A 316 -6.94 6.55 17.31
C PHE A 316 -5.57 6.01 16.89
N GLY A 317 -4.50 6.31 17.62
CA GLY A 317 -3.15 5.79 17.36
C GLY A 317 -3.04 4.26 17.31
N GLU A 318 -3.99 3.54 17.90
CA GLU A 318 -4.06 2.07 17.89
C GLU A 318 -4.80 1.50 16.66
N ILE A 319 -5.03 2.28 15.60
CA ILE A 319 -5.75 1.82 14.39
C ILE A 319 -5.17 0.54 13.78
N GLY A 320 -3.87 0.31 13.93
CA GLY A 320 -3.20 -0.92 13.49
C GLY A 320 -3.75 -2.20 14.12
N GLU A 321 -4.38 -2.12 15.31
CA GLU A 321 -4.99 -3.26 15.99
C GLU A 321 -6.24 -3.83 15.30
N ILE A 322 -6.84 -3.07 14.35
CA ILE A 322 -7.95 -3.58 13.53
C ILE A 322 -7.46 -4.72 12.62
N HIS A 323 -6.30 -4.59 12.00
CA HIS A 323 -5.77 -5.56 11.01
C HIS A 323 -4.65 -6.42 11.57
N ARG A 324 -3.78 -5.85 12.40
CA ARG A 324 -2.59 -6.48 12.96
C ARG A 324 -1.65 -7.00 11.85
N ASP A 325 -1.43 -6.14 10.85
CA ASP A 325 -0.57 -6.45 9.70
C ASP A 325 0.89 -6.68 10.14
N PRO A 326 1.64 -7.57 9.42
CA PRO A 326 3.06 -7.77 9.69
C PRO A 326 3.86 -6.48 9.58
N VAL A 327 4.78 -6.24 10.52
CA VAL A 327 5.62 -5.02 10.57
C VAL A 327 7.04 -5.22 10.04
N HIS A 328 7.44 -6.46 9.75
CA HIS A 328 8.77 -6.78 9.29
C HIS A 328 8.78 -7.13 7.80
N ALA A 329 9.83 -6.69 7.11
CA ALA A 329 10.08 -7.05 5.72
C ALA A 329 10.19 -8.58 5.57
N MET A 330 9.54 -9.12 4.52
CA MET A 330 9.53 -10.55 4.23
C MET A 330 9.35 -10.80 2.74
N PRO A 331 9.74 -11.98 2.22
CA PRO A 331 9.41 -12.36 0.84
C PRO A 331 7.89 -12.52 0.69
N LEU A 332 7.29 -11.85 -0.30
CA LEU A 332 5.84 -11.83 -0.51
C LEU A 332 5.47 -12.20 -1.93
N VAL A 333 4.33 -12.90 -2.06
CA VAL A 333 3.51 -12.99 -3.27
C VAL A 333 2.14 -12.45 -2.92
N GLU A 334 1.59 -11.62 -3.79
CA GLU A 334 0.32 -10.95 -3.56
C GLU A 334 -0.50 -10.84 -4.85
N THR A 335 -1.81 -10.72 -4.71
CA THR A 335 -2.75 -10.38 -5.78
C THR A 335 -3.91 -9.59 -5.19
N GLY A 336 -4.37 -8.56 -5.89
CA GLY A 336 -5.47 -7.72 -5.43
C GLY A 336 -6.30 -7.18 -6.57
N PHE A 337 -7.63 -7.23 -6.42
CA PHE A 337 -8.55 -6.69 -7.41
C PHE A 337 -9.88 -6.28 -6.77
N ALA A 338 -10.62 -5.46 -7.50
CA ALA A 338 -11.94 -5.01 -7.09
C ALA A 338 -13.03 -6.03 -7.46
N LEU A 339 -14.06 -6.10 -6.61
CA LEU A 339 -15.26 -6.92 -6.85
C LEU A 339 -16.48 -6.00 -6.95
N ARG A 340 -17.35 -6.28 -7.93
CA ARG A 340 -18.60 -5.51 -8.16
C ARG A 340 -19.71 -5.87 -7.19
N GLU A 341 -19.59 -7.01 -6.49
CA GLU A 341 -20.57 -7.50 -5.53
C GLU A 341 -19.97 -8.57 -4.62
N PHE A 342 -20.60 -8.80 -3.48
CA PHE A 342 -20.35 -9.94 -2.61
C PHE A 342 -21.64 -10.72 -2.41
N SER A 343 -22.13 -11.37 -3.47
CA SER A 343 -23.34 -12.17 -3.51
C SER A 343 -23.13 -13.56 -2.91
N ALA A 344 -24.20 -14.35 -2.77
CA ALA A 344 -24.10 -15.76 -2.36
C ALA A 344 -23.21 -16.56 -3.34
N GLY A 345 -23.26 -16.25 -4.65
CA GLY A 345 -22.37 -16.86 -5.64
C GLY A 345 -20.90 -16.52 -5.44
N THR A 346 -20.60 -15.24 -5.13
CA THR A 346 -19.24 -14.81 -4.78
C THR A 346 -18.74 -15.53 -3.54
N LEU A 347 -19.56 -15.59 -2.49
CA LEU A 347 -19.25 -16.31 -1.25
C LEU A 347 -19.00 -17.79 -1.50
N GLY A 348 -19.91 -18.48 -2.23
CA GLY A 348 -19.74 -19.90 -2.56
C GLY A 348 -18.42 -20.17 -3.28
N ARG A 349 -18.09 -19.33 -4.29
CA ARG A 349 -16.81 -19.46 -5.00
C ARG A 349 -15.59 -19.15 -4.12
N LEU A 350 -15.69 -18.17 -3.23
CA LEU A 350 -14.64 -17.87 -2.27
C LEU A 350 -14.39 -19.07 -1.34
N MET A 351 -15.46 -19.70 -0.84
CA MET A 351 -15.37 -20.90 0.00
C MET A 351 -14.68 -22.07 -0.72
N GLU A 352 -15.00 -22.32 -1.99
CA GLU A 352 -14.33 -23.34 -2.80
C GLU A 352 -12.81 -23.04 -2.93
N LEU A 353 -12.43 -21.77 -3.08
CA LEU A 353 -11.05 -21.37 -3.30
C LEU A 353 -10.23 -21.26 -2.00
N THR A 354 -10.85 -20.92 -0.87
CA THR A 354 -10.11 -20.53 0.35
C THR A 354 -10.54 -21.29 1.62
N GLY A 355 -11.64 -22.01 1.57
CA GLY A 355 -12.19 -22.76 2.70
C GLY A 355 -11.30 -23.89 3.22
N PRO A 356 -11.75 -24.66 4.22
CA PRO A 356 -10.95 -25.69 4.88
C PRO A 356 -10.33 -26.71 3.92
N ASP A 357 -11.09 -27.18 2.94
CA ASP A 357 -10.71 -28.25 2.01
C ASP A 357 -10.15 -27.75 0.67
N SER A 358 -9.93 -26.45 0.54
CA SER A 358 -9.59 -25.80 -0.75
C SER A 358 -8.16 -26.03 -1.24
N GLY A 359 -7.24 -26.47 -0.39
CA GLY A 359 -5.81 -26.51 -0.69
C GLY A 359 -5.17 -25.13 -0.90
N CYS A 360 -5.81 -24.04 -0.47
CA CYS A 360 -5.30 -22.68 -0.57
C CYS A 360 -3.93 -22.53 0.09
N SER A 361 -2.92 -22.11 -0.67
CA SER A 361 -1.56 -21.94 -0.18
C SER A 361 -1.29 -20.55 0.39
N MET A 362 -2.17 -19.54 0.15
CA MET A 362 -2.00 -18.19 0.67
C MET A 362 -2.13 -18.15 2.20
N LYS A 363 -1.40 -17.24 2.81
CA LYS A 363 -1.44 -17.03 4.28
C LYS A 363 -2.61 -16.18 4.72
N ASN A 364 -3.03 -15.25 3.88
CA ASN A 364 -4.10 -14.31 4.13
C ASN A 364 -4.88 -14.07 2.84
N VAL A 365 -6.21 -14.22 2.85
CA VAL A 365 -7.11 -13.84 1.77
C VAL A 365 -8.21 -12.97 2.35
N GLU A 366 -8.20 -11.70 1.98
CA GLU A 366 -9.05 -10.65 2.54
C GLU A 366 -10.11 -10.19 1.56
N VAL A 367 -11.28 -9.80 2.08
CA VAL A 367 -12.29 -9.00 1.38
C VAL A 367 -12.65 -7.80 2.26
N ARG A 368 -12.59 -6.59 1.69
CA ARG A 368 -12.98 -5.32 2.34
C ARG A 368 -14.29 -4.82 1.72
N ALA A 369 -15.23 -4.42 2.57
CA ALA A 369 -16.40 -3.65 2.15
C ALA A 369 -16.00 -2.18 2.04
N LEU A 370 -16.31 -1.58 0.89
CA LEU A 370 -16.05 -0.16 0.58
C LEU A 370 -17.36 0.63 0.60
N GLY A 371 -17.50 1.68 -0.21
CA GLY A 371 -18.72 2.48 -0.29
C GLY A 371 -18.68 3.76 0.54
N GLY A 372 -19.82 4.42 0.73
CA GLY A 372 -19.90 5.70 1.43
C GLY A 372 -19.14 6.81 0.69
N ALA A 373 -18.30 7.58 1.40
CA ALA A 373 -17.51 8.65 0.80
C ALA A 373 -16.48 8.17 -0.22
N LEU A 374 -16.09 6.88 -0.21
CA LEU A 374 -15.20 6.31 -1.21
C LEU A 374 -15.82 6.28 -2.63
N ASP A 375 -17.15 6.35 -2.73
CA ASP A 375 -17.87 6.36 -4.01
C ASP A 375 -18.05 7.77 -4.57
N ARG A 376 -17.94 8.80 -3.70
CA ARG A 376 -18.23 10.20 -4.08
C ARG A 376 -17.02 10.88 -4.69
N GLU A 377 -17.27 11.77 -5.64
CA GLU A 377 -16.25 12.69 -6.14
C GLU A 377 -15.83 13.67 -5.02
N PRO A 378 -14.53 13.89 -4.82
CA PRO A 378 -14.05 14.78 -3.76
C PRO A 378 -14.17 16.25 -4.15
N ALA A 379 -14.19 17.13 -3.15
CA ALA A 379 -14.17 18.58 -3.38
C ALA A 379 -12.91 19.05 -4.13
N ARG A 380 -11.80 18.36 -3.96
CA ARG A 380 -10.53 18.55 -4.71
C ARG A 380 -10.38 17.40 -5.70
N PRO A 381 -10.64 17.62 -7.00
CA PRO A 381 -10.56 16.55 -8.01
C PRO A 381 -9.19 15.86 -8.03
N ASN A 382 -9.21 14.53 -8.19
CA ASN A 382 -8.01 13.71 -8.31
C ASN A 382 -8.21 12.53 -9.26
N SER A 383 -7.15 11.77 -9.54
CA SER A 383 -7.17 10.67 -10.50
C SER A 383 -7.40 9.30 -9.86
N VAL A 384 -7.87 9.21 -8.62
CA VAL A 384 -8.21 7.93 -7.97
C VAL A 384 -9.28 7.21 -8.78
N SER A 385 -8.95 5.98 -9.25
CA SER A 385 -9.80 5.22 -10.19
C SER A 385 -10.82 4.32 -9.52
N SER A 386 -10.65 4.01 -8.24
CA SER A 386 -11.45 3.00 -7.52
C SER A 386 -12.77 3.51 -6.93
N ARG A 387 -13.26 4.69 -7.34
CA ARG A 387 -14.56 5.19 -6.86
C ARG A 387 -15.71 4.36 -7.41
N GLY A 388 -16.71 4.13 -6.58
CA GLY A 388 -17.86 3.29 -6.91
C GLY A 388 -17.59 1.79 -6.87
N VAL A 389 -16.41 1.38 -6.38
CA VAL A 389 -16.10 -0.04 -6.17
C VAL A 389 -16.64 -0.49 -4.80
N PRO A 390 -17.63 -1.42 -4.74
CA PRO A 390 -18.26 -1.78 -3.47
C PRO A 390 -17.41 -2.71 -2.61
N TYR A 391 -16.54 -3.53 -3.22
CA TYR A 391 -15.67 -4.47 -2.51
C TYR A 391 -14.30 -4.58 -3.19
N MET A 392 -13.29 -4.91 -2.41
CA MET A 392 -12.00 -5.34 -2.94
C MET A 392 -11.54 -6.61 -2.24
N THR A 393 -10.75 -7.41 -2.94
CA THR A 393 -10.05 -8.55 -2.34
C THR A 393 -8.55 -8.40 -2.47
N PHE A 394 -7.83 -8.92 -1.48
CA PHE A 394 -6.37 -8.94 -1.47
C PHE A 394 -5.89 -10.25 -0.84
N ALA A 395 -5.04 -10.96 -1.55
CA ALA A 395 -4.46 -12.20 -1.06
C ALA A 395 -2.95 -12.06 -1.00
N VAL A 396 -2.36 -12.48 0.13
CA VAL A 396 -0.93 -12.40 0.36
C VAL A 396 -0.39 -13.67 0.98
N GLY A 397 0.80 -14.07 0.56
CA GLY A 397 1.53 -15.19 1.12
C GLY A 397 3.00 -14.89 1.29
N SER A 398 3.62 -15.53 2.29
CA SER A 398 5.05 -15.45 2.58
C SER A 398 5.60 -16.84 2.87
N GLY A 399 6.83 -17.09 2.46
CA GLY A 399 7.47 -18.38 2.67
C GLY A 399 8.79 -18.52 1.94
N SER A 400 9.29 -19.77 1.87
CA SER A 400 10.48 -20.13 1.09
C SER A 400 10.25 -19.89 -0.41
N PRO A 401 11.31 -19.80 -1.24
CA PRO A 401 11.16 -19.64 -2.70
C PRO A 401 10.27 -20.71 -3.37
N ALA A 402 10.27 -21.94 -2.88
CA ALA A 402 9.38 -23.00 -3.38
C ALA A 402 7.92 -22.73 -3.03
N GLN A 403 7.63 -22.33 -1.79
CA GLN A 403 6.29 -21.95 -1.34
C GLN A 403 5.77 -20.73 -2.08
N LEU A 404 6.61 -19.72 -2.34
CA LEU A 404 6.22 -18.53 -3.11
C LEU A 404 5.81 -18.88 -4.54
N ARG A 405 6.45 -19.86 -5.20
CA ARG A 405 6.02 -20.33 -6.54
C ARG A 405 4.63 -20.94 -6.50
N THR A 406 4.35 -21.83 -5.53
CA THR A 406 3.01 -22.42 -5.34
C THR A 406 1.97 -21.35 -5.03
N MET A 407 2.31 -20.35 -4.21
CA MET A 407 1.43 -19.22 -3.89
C MET A 407 1.14 -18.34 -5.11
N ALA A 408 2.14 -18.11 -5.98
CA ALA A 408 1.95 -17.38 -7.23
C ALA A 408 1.02 -18.12 -8.22
N GLU A 409 1.09 -19.43 -8.29
CA GLU A 409 0.16 -20.26 -9.07
C GLU A 409 -1.26 -20.17 -8.51
N PHE A 410 -1.39 -20.26 -7.19
CA PHE A 410 -2.68 -20.09 -6.52
C PHE A 410 -3.23 -18.67 -6.73
N ALA A 411 -2.43 -17.60 -6.60
CA ALA A 411 -2.85 -16.22 -6.83
C ALA A 411 -3.47 -16.04 -8.22
N ARG A 412 -2.85 -16.61 -9.26
CA ARG A 412 -3.41 -16.61 -10.63
C ARG A 412 -4.72 -17.42 -10.73
N ALA A 413 -4.81 -18.55 -10.06
CA ALA A 413 -6.05 -19.38 -10.04
C ALA A 413 -7.17 -18.67 -9.29
N TYR A 414 -6.86 -18.01 -8.17
CA TYR A 414 -7.78 -17.19 -7.38
C TYR A 414 -8.34 -16.03 -8.20
N ALA A 415 -7.48 -15.28 -8.88
CA ALA A 415 -7.91 -14.17 -9.74
C ALA A 415 -8.81 -14.65 -10.89
N ARG A 416 -8.46 -15.78 -11.56
CA ARG A 416 -9.31 -16.38 -12.59
C ARG A 416 -10.63 -16.89 -12.02
N GLY A 417 -10.61 -17.51 -10.84
CA GLY A 417 -11.81 -18.08 -10.21
C GLY A 417 -12.86 -17.03 -9.85
N LEU A 418 -12.46 -15.79 -9.59
CA LEU A 418 -13.35 -14.67 -9.26
C LEU A 418 -13.63 -13.73 -10.44
N THR A 419 -13.14 -14.02 -11.65
CA THR A 419 -13.37 -13.20 -12.87
C THR A 419 -14.83 -12.79 -13.07
N PRO A 420 -15.86 -13.66 -12.86
CA PRO A 420 -17.25 -13.26 -13.06
C PRO A 420 -17.73 -12.13 -12.16
N TRP A 421 -17.07 -11.88 -11.05
CA TRP A 421 -17.43 -10.84 -10.07
C TRP A 421 -16.44 -9.66 -10.02
N ARG A 422 -15.43 -9.62 -10.88
CA ARG A 422 -14.47 -8.50 -10.91
C ARG A 422 -15.16 -7.21 -11.33
N ALA A 423 -14.79 -6.12 -10.67
CA ALA A 423 -15.11 -4.76 -11.08
C ALA A 423 -14.08 -4.25 -12.10
N PRO A 424 -14.43 -3.27 -12.94
CA PRO A 424 -13.54 -2.77 -14.00
C PRO A 424 -12.33 -1.97 -13.47
N HIS A 425 -12.40 -1.39 -12.28
CA HIS A 425 -11.37 -0.52 -11.73
C HIS A 425 -10.69 -1.16 -10.52
N HIS A 426 -9.48 -0.69 -10.19
CA HIS A 426 -8.67 -1.25 -9.11
C HIS A 426 -8.30 -0.19 -8.09
N VAL A 427 -8.10 -0.62 -6.84
CA VAL A 427 -7.46 0.19 -5.79
C VAL A 427 -5.95 0.11 -6.01
N VAL A 428 -5.35 1.16 -6.59
CA VAL A 428 -3.98 1.16 -7.13
C VAL A 428 -2.93 0.74 -6.09
N ASN A 429 -3.16 1.05 -4.80
CA ASN A 429 -2.27 0.64 -3.71
C ASN A 429 -2.26 -0.87 -3.44
N PHE A 430 -3.23 -1.61 -3.96
CA PHE A 430 -3.35 -3.06 -3.79
C PHE A 430 -3.12 -3.84 -5.08
N LEU A 431 -2.63 -3.18 -6.14
CA LEU A 431 -2.12 -3.88 -7.31
C LEU A 431 -0.82 -4.60 -6.96
N SER A 432 -0.77 -5.89 -7.30
CA SER A 432 0.46 -6.66 -7.19
C SER A 432 1.54 -6.12 -8.12
N PRO A 433 2.82 -6.23 -7.74
CA PRO A 433 3.93 -5.99 -8.65
C PRO A 433 3.92 -6.83 -9.94
N ASP A 434 3.18 -7.94 -9.96
CA ASP A 434 3.05 -8.84 -11.11
C ASP A 434 1.79 -8.59 -11.95
N GLU A 435 1.02 -7.55 -11.62
CA GLU A 435 -0.22 -7.16 -12.30
C GLU A 435 -0.04 -5.81 -13.01
N ALA A 436 -0.84 -5.56 -14.04
CA ALA A 436 -0.84 -4.32 -14.81
C ALA A 436 0.56 -3.92 -15.32
N LEU A 437 1.28 -4.87 -15.93
CA LEU A 437 2.64 -4.67 -16.46
C LEU A 437 2.65 -4.14 -17.90
N SER A 438 1.57 -4.34 -18.66
CA SER A 438 1.40 -3.80 -20.01
C SER A 438 0.61 -2.47 -19.97
N GLU A 439 0.79 -1.66 -21.02
CA GLU A 439 0.03 -0.40 -21.18
C GLU A 439 -1.48 -0.64 -21.21
N ALA A 440 -1.93 -1.72 -21.83
CA ALA A 440 -3.35 -2.08 -21.90
C ALA A 440 -3.91 -2.38 -20.51
N GLU A 441 -3.20 -3.17 -19.71
CA GLU A 441 -3.61 -3.49 -18.33
C GLU A 441 -3.60 -2.25 -17.42
N VAL A 442 -2.60 -1.37 -17.54
CA VAL A 442 -2.58 -0.09 -16.79
C VAL A 442 -3.75 0.80 -17.23
N ARG A 443 -4.09 0.83 -18.51
CA ARG A 443 -5.28 1.54 -19.03
C ARG A 443 -6.56 0.98 -18.41
N ASP A 444 -6.70 -0.32 -18.26
CA ASP A 444 -7.86 -0.95 -17.64
C ASP A 444 -7.99 -0.58 -16.15
N VAL A 445 -6.86 -0.46 -15.43
CA VAL A 445 -6.84 -0.01 -14.02
C VAL A 445 -7.43 1.39 -13.85
N TYR A 446 -7.07 2.32 -14.74
CA TYR A 446 -7.54 3.72 -14.65
C TYR A 446 -8.85 3.97 -15.39
N GLY A 447 -9.22 3.11 -16.34
CA GLY A 447 -10.26 3.38 -17.33
C GLY A 447 -9.76 4.27 -18.47
N ALA A 448 -10.31 4.08 -19.69
CA ALA A 448 -9.77 4.67 -20.91
C ALA A 448 -9.63 6.20 -20.87
N GLU A 449 -10.66 6.91 -20.41
CA GLU A 449 -10.68 8.37 -20.37
C GLU A 449 -9.65 8.95 -19.38
N ARG A 450 -9.63 8.42 -18.14
CA ARG A 450 -8.68 8.85 -17.11
C ARG A 450 -7.25 8.54 -17.51
N TYR A 451 -7.01 7.34 -18.08
CA TYR A 451 -5.69 6.98 -18.59
C TYR A 451 -5.23 7.92 -19.72
N ALA A 452 -6.08 8.26 -20.67
CA ALA A 452 -5.74 9.19 -21.75
C ALA A 452 -5.32 10.57 -21.20
N ARG A 453 -6.06 11.09 -20.21
CA ARG A 453 -5.70 12.35 -19.54
C ARG A 453 -4.38 12.24 -18.77
N LEU A 454 -4.15 11.15 -18.04
CA LEU A 454 -2.88 10.89 -17.34
C LEU A 454 -1.70 10.79 -18.33
N ALA A 455 -1.87 10.08 -19.46
CA ALA A 455 -0.85 9.95 -20.49
C ALA A 455 -0.52 11.31 -21.17
N ALA A 456 -1.52 12.16 -21.40
CA ALA A 456 -1.31 13.51 -21.92
C ALA A 456 -0.51 14.37 -20.90
N LEU A 457 -0.83 14.30 -19.61
CA LEU A 457 -0.07 14.99 -18.57
C LEU A 457 1.34 14.40 -18.37
N LYS A 458 1.50 13.10 -18.50
CA LYS A 458 2.81 12.45 -18.51
C LYS A 458 3.70 13.01 -19.63
N ARG A 459 3.14 13.26 -20.83
CA ARG A 459 3.85 13.89 -21.94
C ARG A 459 4.35 15.30 -21.60
N VAL A 460 3.61 16.04 -20.77
CA VAL A 460 4.00 17.40 -20.34
C VAL A 460 5.10 17.37 -19.29
N TYR A 461 4.96 16.53 -18.25
CA TYR A 461 5.80 16.55 -17.04
C TYR A 461 6.96 15.55 -17.08
N ASP A 462 6.88 14.50 -17.88
CA ASP A 462 7.92 13.49 -18.06
C ASP A 462 7.90 12.89 -19.49
N PRO A 463 8.21 13.69 -20.51
CA PRO A 463 8.14 13.24 -21.91
C PRO A 463 9.11 12.11 -22.25
N ALA A 464 10.23 11.99 -21.52
CA ALA A 464 11.22 10.94 -21.68
C ALA A 464 10.87 9.64 -20.91
N ASN A 465 9.74 9.62 -20.20
CA ASN A 465 9.34 8.52 -19.34
C ASN A 465 10.45 8.10 -18.36
N MET A 466 11.06 9.08 -17.71
CA MET A 466 12.11 8.90 -16.70
C MET A 466 11.59 8.10 -15.50
N PHE A 467 10.40 8.47 -14.97
CA PHE A 467 9.74 7.83 -13.82
C PHE A 467 8.89 6.64 -14.25
N ARG A 468 9.53 5.55 -14.70
CA ARG A 468 8.85 4.35 -15.26
C ARG A 468 8.85 3.12 -14.36
N PHE A 469 9.52 3.16 -13.19
CA PHE A 469 9.57 2.05 -12.23
C PHE A 469 8.36 2.01 -11.31
N ASN A 470 7.18 1.83 -11.90
CA ASN A 470 5.88 1.74 -11.25
C ASN A 470 4.89 1.07 -12.24
N HIS A 471 3.57 1.02 -11.93
CA HIS A 471 2.55 0.75 -12.96
C HIS A 471 2.56 1.92 -13.95
N ASN A 472 3.35 1.76 -15.01
CA ASN A 472 3.83 2.86 -15.84
C ASN A 472 2.74 3.45 -16.74
N ILE A 473 2.42 4.71 -16.52
CA ILE A 473 1.60 5.51 -17.43
C ILE A 473 2.56 6.08 -18.49
N ARG A 474 2.47 5.56 -19.72
CA ARG A 474 3.34 6.06 -20.80
C ARG A 474 2.91 7.45 -21.27
N PRO A 475 3.87 8.31 -21.69
CA PRO A 475 3.55 9.59 -22.31
C PRO A 475 2.69 9.36 -23.58
N ALA A 476 1.66 10.17 -23.76
CA ALA A 476 0.89 10.16 -25.00
C ALA A 476 1.80 10.39 -26.23
N ALA A 477 1.45 9.81 -27.38
CA ALA A 477 2.20 9.93 -28.64
C ALA A 477 2.30 11.38 -29.13
#